data_101aa48cc5b6c7fe1ca4f3edfe243911
#
_entry.id   101aa48cc5b6c7fe1ca4f3edfe243911
#
_cell.length_a   1.000
_cell.length_b   1.000
_cell.length_c   1.000
_cell.angle_alpha   90.00
_cell.angle_beta   90.00
_cell.angle_gamma   90.00
#
_symmetry.space_group_name_H-M   'P 1'
#
loop_
_entity.id
_entity.type
_entity.pdbx_description
1 polymer ?
#
loop_
_entity_poly.entity_id
_entity_poly.type
_entity_poly.pdbx_seq_one_letter_code
_entity_poly.pdbx_strand_id
1 'polypeptide(L)'
;MLDRLEKLLEYYEGALDRDYINQKIERQKKASKFEPLDKPCVNVWFSHPEIPGYTMDEIHSDMEKMMFNELLGVLTHIETDGSGVPMIRANYGVGILPSMFGANCRIVNGNMPWVDSVGIEGVKQLVKKGIPDCRNGLGGKVFDTYAFYADTLSKFPKCKELIRLYQPDFQGPFDAAHLLWGADIYMDIYDEPELVHEFMDLISETYIDSMKKLKPLLNDEIDGFICQWQHLFPGHILLRNDSAVNVSPGMYEEFIKPYDEKVLKAFGGGSMHFCGRADQWVFEMAKSENIYGYNFGYMPTLEFGQKYLDFLKPSYHDQKRSIVGYMLEKDELATFDFNKYGTGVTYNVRAKDKADADEILRLCYKK
;
A
#
# COMPACT_ATOMS: atom_id res chain seq x y z
N MET A 1 -31.60 9.59 15.46
CA MET A 1 -30.20 9.64 15.96
C MET A 1 -29.31 9.43 14.75
N LEU A 2 -28.39 10.34 14.47
CA LEU A 2 -27.40 10.14 13.40
C LEU A 2 -26.63 8.84 13.69
N ASP A 3 -26.34 8.07 12.65
CA ASP A 3 -25.53 6.86 12.82
C ASP A 3 -24.05 7.22 13.12
N ARG A 4 -23.23 6.22 13.37
CA ARG A 4 -21.83 6.44 13.76
C ARG A 4 -20.99 7.01 12.62
N LEU A 5 -21.26 6.57 11.38
CA LEU A 5 -20.53 7.02 10.19
C LEU A 5 -20.84 8.49 9.88
N GLU A 6 -22.12 8.87 9.91
CA GLU A 6 -22.56 10.26 9.65
C GLU A 6 -21.94 11.23 10.65
N LYS A 7 -21.94 10.89 11.95
CA LYS A 7 -21.32 11.72 12.99
C LYS A 7 -19.80 11.90 12.77
N LEU A 8 -19.13 10.83 12.35
CA LEU A 8 -17.70 10.89 12.08
C LEU A 8 -17.41 11.77 10.85
N LEU A 9 -18.23 11.68 9.81
CA LEU A 9 -18.12 12.53 8.62
C LEU A 9 -18.45 14.00 8.91
N GLU A 10 -19.45 14.27 9.76
CA GLU A 10 -19.73 15.65 10.24
C GLU A 10 -18.54 16.24 11.01
N TYR A 11 -17.90 15.43 11.86
CA TYR A 11 -16.69 15.85 12.54
C TYR A 11 -15.58 16.20 11.55
N TYR A 12 -15.32 15.34 10.54
CA TYR A 12 -14.32 15.61 9.52
C TYR A 12 -14.65 16.84 8.68
N GLU A 13 -15.90 17.01 8.28
CA GLU A 13 -16.35 18.18 7.52
C GLU A 13 -16.05 19.50 8.27
N GLY A 14 -16.11 19.48 9.61
CA GLY A 14 -15.73 20.60 10.46
C GLY A 14 -14.21 20.76 10.63
N ALA A 15 -13.49 19.65 10.80
CA ALA A 15 -12.09 19.63 11.24
C ALA A 15 -11.06 19.67 10.09
N LEU A 16 -11.43 19.21 8.87
CA LEU A 16 -10.52 19.20 7.74
C LEU A 16 -10.17 20.64 7.30
N ASP A 17 -8.87 20.90 7.20
CA ASP A 17 -8.29 22.15 6.72
C ASP A 17 -7.50 21.90 5.42
N ARG A 18 -7.95 22.55 4.32
CA ARG A 18 -7.35 22.40 3.00
C ARG A 18 -5.89 22.84 2.96
N ASP A 19 -5.59 24.00 3.52
CA ASP A 19 -4.24 24.56 3.42
C ASP A 19 -3.26 23.72 4.23
N TYR A 20 -3.70 23.22 5.38
CA TYR A 20 -2.91 22.32 6.20
C TYR A 20 -2.62 20.97 5.50
N ILE A 21 -3.63 20.38 4.87
CA ILE A 21 -3.44 19.13 4.10
C ILE A 21 -2.53 19.36 2.89
N ASN A 22 -2.69 20.47 2.17
CA ASN A 22 -1.81 20.82 1.05
C ASN A 22 -0.35 21.00 1.51
N GLN A 23 -0.09 21.57 2.66
CA GLN A 23 1.28 21.65 3.21
C GLN A 23 1.87 20.25 3.47
N LYS A 24 1.07 19.30 3.97
CA LYS A 24 1.52 17.90 4.14
C LYS A 24 1.82 17.24 2.81
N ILE A 25 0.96 17.42 1.81
CA ILE A 25 1.14 16.91 0.44
C ILE A 25 2.44 17.46 -0.16
N GLU A 26 2.66 18.77 -0.11
CA GLU A 26 3.85 19.41 -0.66
C GLU A 26 5.13 18.94 0.05
N ARG A 27 5.10 18.73 1.35
CA ARG A 27 6.25 18.18 2.10
C ARG A 27 6.59 16.76 1.65
N GLN A 28 5.59 15.90 1.47
CA GLN A 28 5.81 14.54 0.98
C GLN A 28 6.33 14.54 -0.47
N LYS A 29 5.80 15.39 -1.35
CA LYS A 29 6.27 15.54 -2.73
C LYS A 29 7.72 15.98 -2.78
N LYS A 30 8.10 17.00 -1.99
CA LYS A 30 9.49 17.48 -1.88
C LYS A 30 10.42 16.38 -1.37
N ALA A 31 10.02 15.64 -0.33
CA ALA A 31 10.79 14.50 0.17
C ALA A 31 11.09 13.50 -0.94
N SER A 32 10.07 13.05 -1.67
CA SER A 32 10.22 12.06 -2.74
C SER A 32 10.94 12.58 -3.99
N LYS A 33 10.91 13.90 -4.23
CA LYS A 33 11.66 14.56 -5.32
C LYS A 33 13.10 14.91 -4.95
N PHE A 34 13.56 14.57 -3.77
CA PHE A 34 14.89 14.91 -3.26
C PHE A 34 15.12 16.42 -3.14
N GLU A 35 14.07 17.19 -2.92
CA GLU A 35 14.12 18.62 -2.69
C GLU A 35 14.37 18.94 -1.21
N PRO A 36 15.00 20.08 -0.87
CA PRO A 36 15.24 20.47 0.52
C PRO A 36 13.96 20.57 1.33
N LEU A 37 14.02 20.09 2.58
CA LEU A 37 12.94 20.14 3.55
C LEU A 37 13.33 21.02 4.73
N ASP A 38 12.35 21.74 5.27
CA ASP A 38 12.48 22.52 6.52
C ASP A 38 12.46 21.61 7.76
N LYS A 39 11.79 20.48 7.68
CA LYS A 39 11.73 19.44 8.70
C LYS A 39 11.53 18.06 8.08
N PRO A 40 11.92 16.95 8.75
CA PRO A 40 11.74 15.61 8.25
C PRO A 40 10.28 15.29 7.93
N CYS A 41 10.05 14.48 6.91
CA CYS A 41 8.70 14.04 6.54
C CYS A 41 8.33 12.80 7.36
N VAL A 42 7.69 13.01 8.51
CA VAL A 42 7.35 11.96 9.46
C VAL A 42 5.84 11.82 9.57
N ASN A 43 5.33 10.63 9.29
CA ASN A 43 3.96 10.22 9.59
C ASN A 43 3.94 9.52 10.94
N VAL A 44 3.02 9.92 11.82
CA VAL A 44 2.80 9.28 13.12
C VAL A 44 1.39 8.71 13.13
N TRP A 45 1.24 7.50 13.66
CA TRP A 45 -0.07 6.86 13.75
C TRP A 45 -0.26 6.12 15.07
N PHE A 46 -1.49 6.13 15.58
CA PHE A 46 -1.92 5.44 16.80
C PHE A 46 -3.38 5.00 16.68
N SER A 47 -3.81 4.13 17.58
CA SER A 47 -5.19 3.67 17.65
C SER A 47 -6.02 4.53 18.58
N HIS A 48 -7.32 4.61 18.32
CA HIS A 48 -8.32 5.30 19.14
C HIS A 48 -9.19 4.26 19.89
N PRO A 49 -8.71 3.66 20.99
CA PRO A 49 -9.43 2.59 21.68
C PRO A 49 -10.76 3.04 22.30
N GLU A 50 -10.95 4.35 22.53
CA GLU A 50 -12.19 4.97 22.99
C GLU A 50 -13.29 4.99 21.92
N ILE A 51 -12.94 4.81 20.65
CA ILE A 51 -13.88 4.71 19.53
C ILE A 51 -13.79 3.31 18.95
N PRO A 52 -14.55 2.34 19.49
CA PRO A 52 -14.43 0.96 19.03
C PRO A 52 -14.83 0.83 17.56
N GLY A 53 -13.96 0.21 16.76
CA GLY A 53 -14.25 -0.17 15.39
C GLY A 53 -15.17 -1.40 15.32
N TYR A 54 -15.45 -1.82 14.10
CA TYR A 54 -16.16 -3.06 13.79
C TYR A 54 -15.19 -4.21 13.57
N THR A 55 -15.64 -5.44 13.77
CA THR A 55 -14.84 -6.65 13.55
C THR A 55 -14.57 -6.89 12.06
N MET A 56 -13.62 -7.77 11.77
CA MET A 56 -13.28 -8.14 10.38
C MET A 56 -14.47 -8.72 9.62
N ASP A 57 -15.24 -9.60 10.26
CA ASP A 57 -16.44 -10.20 9.65
C ASP A 57 -17.50 -9.14 9.32
N GLU A 58 -17.67 -8.16 10.21
CA GLU A 58 -18.65 -7.08 10.00
C GLU A 58 -18.23 -6.18 8.83
N ILE A 59 -16.97 -5.75 8.78
CA ILE A 59 -16.52 -4.83 7.70
C ILE A 59 -16.50 -5.51 6.33
N HIS A 60 -16.27 -6.83 6.27
CA HIS A 60 -16.32 -7.58 5.01
C HIS A 60 -17.73 -7.84 4.49
N SER A 61 -18.74 -7.68 5.33
CA SER A 61 -20.16 -7.86 4.98
C SER A 61 -20.91 -6.53 4.81
N ASP A 62 -20.36 -5.41 5.29
CA ASP A 62 -21.04 -4.12 5.36
C ASP A 62 -20.09 -2.98 5.01
N MET A 63 -20.36 -2.31 3.87
CA MET A 63 -19.51 -1.24 3.32
C MET A 63 -19.50 0.02 4.20
N GLU A 64 -20.60 0.29 4.91
CA GLU A 64 -20.69 1.42 5.85
C GLU A 64 -19.76 1.20 7.05
N LYS A 65 -19.78 -0.02 7.61
CA LYS A 65 -18.88 -0.40 8.70
C LYS A 65 -17.41 -0.40 8.25
N MET A 66 -17.13 -0.83 7.02
CA MET A 66 -15.79 -0.76 6.45
C MET A 66 -15.34 0.69 6.32
N MET A 67 -16.17 1.57 5.75
CA MET A 67 -15.86 2.99 5.63
C MET A 67 -15.61 3.64 6.99
N PHE A 68 -16.40 3.30 8.00
CA PHE A 68 -16.20 3.79 9.37
C PHE A 68 -14.83 3.40 9.91
N ASN A 69 -14.43 2.12 9.79
CA ASN A 69 -13.14 1.65 10.27
C ASN A 69 -11.96 2.30 9.53
N GLU A 70 -12.07 2.44 8.21
CA GLU A 70 -11.04 3.13 7.41
C GLU A 70 -10.91 4.61 7.83
N LEU A 71 -12.04 5.28 8.09
CA LEU A 71 -12.04 6.66 8.57
C LEU A 71 -11.44 6.79 9.96
N LEU A 72 -11.57 5.82 10.86
CA LEU A 72 -10.88 5.87 12.15
C LEU A 72 -9.35 6.05 12.00
N GLY A 73 -8.76 5.44 10.96
CA GLY A 73 -7.35 5.64 10.63
C GLY A 73 -6.98 7.06 10.20
N VAL A 74 -7.97 7.85 9.76
CA VAL A 74 -7.76 9.25 9.33
C VAL A 74 -7.67 10.21 10.51
N LEU A 75 -8.25 9.91 11.68
CA LEU A 75 -8.27 10.78 12.87
C LEU A 75 -6.88 11.27 13.25
N THR A 76 -5.92 10.37 13.33
CA THR A 76 -4.53 10.69 13.69
C THR A 76 -3.93 11.80 12.82
N HIS A 77 -4.29 11.85 11.53
CA HIS A 77 -3.73 12.82 10.59
C HIS A 77 -4.33 14.21 10.69
N ILE A 78 -5.50 14.32 11.34
CA ILE A 78 -6.14 15.60 11.69
C ILE A 78 -5.64 16.09 13.04
N GLU A 79 -5.43 15.18 13.98
CA GLU A 79 -5.08 15.49 15.36
C GLU A 79 -3.59 15.80 15.57
N THR A 80 -2.72 15.47 14.61
CA THR A 80 -1.26 15.62 14.74
C THR A 80 -0.64 16.43 13.61
N ASP A 81 0.50 17.09 13.90
CA ASP A 81 1.33 17.80 12.91
C ASP A 81 2.26 16.83 12.10
N GLY A 82 1.93 15.55 12.05
CA GLY A 82 2.59 14.58 11.19
C GLY A 82 2.32 14.82 9.71
N SER A 83 3.08 14.12 8.84
CA SER A 83 2.98 14.30 7.39
C SER A 83 1.88 13.46 6.72
N GLY A 84 1.13 12.65 7.46
CA GLY A 84 0.10 11.78 6.91
C GLY A 84 -1.04 12.55 6.22
N VAL A 85 -1.49 12.02 5.07
CA VAL A 85 -2.58 12.58 4.27
C VAL A 85 -3.85 11.71 4.45
N PRO A 86 -5.03 12.33 4.64
CA PRO A 86 -6.29 11.60 4.79
C PRO A 86 -6.61 10.73 3.57
N MET A 87 -6.78 9.42 3.77
CA MET A 87 -7.16 8.50 2.69
C MET A 87 -7.78 7.21 3.22
N ILE A 88 -8.68 6.61 2.44
CA ILE A 88 -9.37 5.36 2.74
C ILE A 88 -9.41 4.43 1.53
N ARG A 89 -9.58 3.13 1.74
CA ARG A 89 -9.68 2.12 0.68
C ARG A 89 -10.82 1.12 0.90
N ALA A 90 -11.20 0.43 -0.16
CA ALA A 90 -11.99 -0.81 -0.05
C ALA A 90 -11.06 -1.93 0.43
N ASN A 91 -11.13 -2.28 1.72
CA ASN A 91 -10.16 -3.12 2.40
C ASN A 91 -10.63 -4.58 2.52
N TYR A 92 -10.57 -5.31 1.42
CA TYR A 92 -10.90 -6.75 1.38
C TYR A 92 -9.65 -7.66 1.46
N GLY A 93 -8.47 -7.10 1.74
CA GLY A 93 -7.21 -7.84 1.89
C GLY A 93 -6.65 -8.38 0.59
N VAL A 94 -5.67 -9.27 0.71
CA VAL A 94 -4.84 -9.78 -0.39
C VAL A 94 -5.59 -10.71 -1.37
N GLY A 95 -6.79 -11.17 -1.00
CA GLY A 95 -7.57 -12.12 -1.80
C GLY A 95 -8.35 -11.51 -2.96
N ILE A 96 -8.29 -10.19 -3.19
CA ILE A 96 -9.12 -9.53 -4.20
C ILE A 96 -8.85 -10.11 -5.60
N LEU A 97 -7.61 -10.05 -6.08
CA LEU A 97 -7.25 -10.56 -7.40
C LEU A 97 -7.40 -12.09 -7.50
N PRO A 98 -6.91 -12.90 -6.54
CA PRO A 98 -7.15 -14.35 -6.52
C PRO A 98 -8.62 -14.75 -6.59
N SER A 99 -9.52 -14.02 -5.92
CA SER A 99 -10.96 -14.32 -5.94
C SER A 99 -11.61 -14.12 -7.31
N MET A 100 -11.06 -13.26 -8.16
CA MET A 100 -11.56 -13.10 -9.54
C MET A 100 -11.38 -14.39 -10.34
N PHE A 101 -10.33 -15.14 -10.07
CA PHE A 101 -10.07 -16.47 -10.63
C PHE A 101 -10.90 -17.59 -9.99
N GLY A 102 -11.71 -17.26 -8.98
CA GLY A 102 -12.57 -18.21 -8.28
C GLY A 102 -11.94 -18.85 -7.04
N ALA A 103 -10.78 -18.35 -6.57
CA ALA A 103 -10.23 -18.80 -5.30
C ALA A 103 -11.15 -18.45 -4.14
N ASN A 104 -11.28 -19.37 -3.20
CA ASN A 104 -12.05 -19.14 -1.98
C ASN A 104 -11.25 -18.27 -1.01
N CYS A 105 -11.87 -17.18 -0.55
CA CYS A 105 -11.29 -16.26 0.42
C CYS A 105 -12.14 -16.28 1.68
N ARG A 106 -11.54 -16.63 2.81
CA ARG A 106 -12.25 -16.79 4.09
C ARG A 106 -11.54 -16.09 5.23
N ILE A 107 -12.33 -15.47 6.10
CA ILE A 107 -11.84 -14.88 7.34
C ILE A 107 -11.58 -16.03 8.33
N VAL A 108 -10.38 -16.05 8.92
CA VAL A 108 -9.98 -17.06 9.90
C VAL A 108 -9.63 -16.36 11.20
N ASN A 109 -10.32 -16.69 12.27
CA ASN A 109 -10.10 -16.13 13.62
C ASN A 109 -10.12 -14.59 13.68
N GLY A 110 -10.98 -13.94 12.88
CA GLY A 110 -11.11 -12.48 12.85
C GLY A 110 -9.92 -11.75 12.23
N ASN A 111 -9.00 -12.47 11.57
CA ASN A 111 -7.89 -11.87 10.84
C ASN A 111 -8.28 -11.54 9.38
N MET A 112 -7.37 -10.87 8.64
CA MET A 112 -7.56 -10.64 7.21
C MET A 112 -7.82 -11.95 6.45
N PRO A 113 -8.62 -11.92 5.36
CA PRO A 113 -8.99 -13.13 4.65
C PRO A 113 -7.79 -13.93 4.17
N TRP A 114 -7.85 -15.23 4.38
CA TRP A 114 -6.94 -16.21 3.83
C TRP A 114 -7.42 -16.67 2.46
N VAL A 115 -6.49 -16.92 1.53
CA VAL A 115 -6.78 -17.47 0.20
C VAL A 115 -6.49 -18.96 0.19
N ASP A 116 -7.47 -19.76 -0.19
CA ASP A 116 -7.25 -21.20 -0.41
C ASP A 116 -6.66 -21.39 -1.82
N SER A 117 -5.43 -21.89 -1.89
CA SER A 117 -4.72 -22.12 -3.16
C SER A 117 -5.42 -23.23 -3.99
N VAL A 118 -5.30 -23.12 -5.31
CA VAL A 118 -5.87 -24.11 -6.25
C VAL A 118 -4.85 -25.16 -6.69
N GLY A 119 -3.57 -24.97 -6.39
CA GLY A 119 -2.48 -25.85 -6.78
C GLY A 119 -2.23 -25.87 -8.29
N ILE A 120 -1.20 -26.62 -8.72
CA ILE A 120 -0.75 -26.66 -10.12
C ILE A 120 -1.85 -27.10 -11.11
N GLU A 121 -2.66 -28.09 -10.76
CA GLU A 121 -3.73 -28.54 -11.65
C GLU A 121 -4.85 -27.50 -11.80
N GLY A 122 -5.15 -26.76 -10.73
CA GLY A 122 -6.04 -25.61 -10.80
C GLY A 122 -5.46 -24.51 -11.71
N VAL A 123 -4.18 -24.20 -11.55
CA VAL A 123 -3.48 -23.20 -12.38
C VAL A 123 -3.53 -23.56 -13.87
N LYS A 124 -3.27 -24.83 -14.25
CA LYS A 124 -3.40 -25.30 -15.64
C LYS A 124 -4.81 -25.05 -16.22
N GLN A 125 -5.84 -25.15 -15.37
CA GLN A 125 -7.21 -24.84 -15.78
C GLN A 125 -7.46 -23.32 -15.90
N LEU A 126 -6.89 -22.52 -15.00
CA LEU A 126 -7.01 -21.06 -15.04
C LEU A 126 -6.35 -20.48 -16.30
N VAL A 127 -5.16 -20.97 -16.67
CA VAL A 127 -4.46 -20.57 -17.92
C VAL A 127 -5.35 -20.84 -19.13
N LYS A 128 -5.98 -22.01 -19.20
CA LYS A 128 -6.91 -22.36 -20.29
C LYS A 128 -8.17 -21.49 -20.36
N LYS A 129 -8.65 -21.01 -19.20
CA LYS A 129 -9.85 -20.16 -19.12
C LYS A 129 -9.57 -18.71 -19.54
N GLY A 130 -8.33 -18.23 -19.34
CA GLY A 130 -7.92 -16.86 -19.63
C GLY A 130 -8.38 -15.85 -18.59
N ILE A 131 -8.38 -14.56 -18.97
CA ILE A 131 -8.65 -13.42 -18.10
C ILE A 131 -10.08 -13.49 -17.54
N PRO A 132 -10.26 -13.50 -16.20
CA PRO A 132 -11.56 -13.50 -15.58
C PRO A 132 -12.24 -12.10 -15.64
N ASP A 133 -13.55 -12.07 -15.40
CA ASP A 133 -14.23 -10.80 -15.17
C ASP A 133 -13.75 -10.18 -13.85
N CYS A 134 -13.33 -8.91 -13.91
CA CYS A 134 -12.87 -8.15 -12.74
C CYS A 134 -13.93 -7.97 -11.64
N ARG A 135 -15.20 -8.22 -11.94
CA ARG A 135 -16.28 -8.22 -10.96
C ARG A 135 -16.55 -9.57 -10.30
N ASN A 136 -15.83 -10.60 -10.67
CA ASN A 136 -15.93 -11.89 -9.96
C ASN A 136 -15.42 -11.78 -8.53
N GLY A 137 -15.96 -12.61 -7.64
CA GLY A 137 -15.51 -12.72 -6.26
C GLY A 137 -15.53 -11.41 -5.49
N LEU A 138 -14.42 -11.08 -4.80
CA LEU A 138 -14.25 -9.83 -4.06
C LEU A 138 -14.11 -8.62 -4.99
N GLY A 139 -13.76 -8.82 -6.26
CA GLY A 139 -13.65 -7.73 -7.22
C GLY A 139 -14.94 -6.92 -7.31
N GLY A 140 -16.11 -7.58 -7.49
CA GLY A 140 -17.41 -6.90 -7.51
C GLY A 140 -17.65 -6.06 -6.26
N LYS A 141 -17.36 -6.61 -5.07
CA LYS A 141 -17.47 -5.87 -3.80
C LYS A 141 -16.58 -4.63 -3.76
N VAL A 142 -15.36 -4.71 -4.28
CA VAL A 142 -14.44 -3.57 -4.36
C VAL A 142 -15.04 -2.42 -5.17
N PHE A 143 -15.55 -2.70 -6.37
CA PHE A 143 -16.19 -1.69 -7.23
C PHE A 143 -17.40 -1.05 -6.54
N ASP A 144 -18.25 -1.87 -5.93
CA ASP A 144 -19.46 -1.42 -5.24
C ASP A 144 -19.12 -0.58 -4.00
N THR A 145 -18.06 -0.94 -3.27
CA THR A 145 -17.59 -0.20 -2.10
C THR A 145 -17.06 1.19 -2.49
N TYR A 146 -16.26 1.31 -3.56
CA TYR A 146 -15.82 2.64 -3.98
C TYR A 146 -16.97 3.51 -4.50
N ALA A 147 -17.95 2.92 -5.18
CA ALA A 147 -19.16 3.65 -5.57
C ALA A 147 -19.93 4.15 -4.33
N PHE A 148 -20.08 3.32 -3.31
CA PHE A 148 -20.68 3.68 -2.02
C PHE A 148 -19.90 4.80 -1.32
N TYR A 149 -18.56 4.70 -1.26
CA TYR A 149 -17.70 5.72 -0.64
C TYR A 149 -17.84 7.07 -1.36
N ALA A 150 -17.79 7.07 -2.69
CA ALA A 150 -17.93 8.29 -3.49
C ALA A 150 -19.30 8.95 -3.29
N ASP A 151 -20.39 8.16 -3.28
CA ASP A 151 -21.74 8.67 -2.99
C ASP A 151 -21.83 9.27 -1.58
N THR A 152 -21.33 8.55 -0.59
CA THR A 152 -21.37 8.98 0.82
C THR A 152 -20.58 10.28 1.01
N LEU A 153 -19.31 10.33 0.53
CA LEU A 153 -18.49 11.53 0.60
C LEU A 153 -19.07 12.71 -0.17
N SER A 154 -19.87 12.47 -1.21
CA SER A 154 -20.50 13.53 -2.01
C SER A 154 -21.41 14.45 -1.18
N LYS A 155 -21.90 13.97 -0.05
CA LYS A 155 -22.78 14.71 0.88
C LYS A 155 -21.98 15.64 1.84
N PHE A 156 -20.65 15.50 1.86
CA PHE A 156 -19.72 16.22 2.71
C PHE A 156 -18.63 16.86 1.84
N PRO A 157 -18.78 18.13 1.41
CA PRO A 157 -17.92 18.75 0.39
C PRO A 157 -16.42 18.74 0.73
N LYS A 158 -16.02 19.02 1.97
CA LYS A 158 -14.61 18.99 2.38
C LYS A 158 -14.08 17.54 2.44
N CYS A 159 -14.87 16.60 2.97
CA CYS A 159 -14.50 15.19 2.98
C CYS A 159 -14.28 14.67 1.56
N LYS A 160 -15.20 14.98 0.63
CA LYS A 160 -15.08 14.62 -0.78
C LYS A 160 -13.82 15.15 -1.44
N GLU A 161 -13.43 16.38 -1.12
CA GLU A 161 -12.26 17.03 -1.69
C GLU A 161 -10.94 16.50 -1.08
N LEU A 162 -10.91 16.29 0.24
CA LEU A 162 -9.68 16.16 1.00
C LEU A 162 -9.37 14.72 1.43
N ILE A 163 -10.37 13.82 1.44
CA ILE A 163 -10.16 12.38 1.72
C ILE A 163 -9.97 11.66 0.40
N ARG A 164 -8.83 11.00 0.24
CA ARG A 164 -8.49 10.26 -0.98
C ARG A 164 -9.02 8.84 -0.93
N LEU A 165 -9.63 8.40 -2.03
CA LEU A 165 -9.97 7.00 -2.27
C LEU A 165 -8.79 6.37 -3.01
N TYR A 166 -8.05 5.50 -2.32
CA TYR A 166 -6.84 4.94 -2.90
C TYR A 166 -6.98 3.46 -3.27
N GLN A 167 -6.06 2.99 -4.09
CA GLN A 167 -6.06 1.64 -4.66
C GLN A 167 -6.19 0.56 -3.56
N PRO A 168 -7.04 -0.46 -3.76
CA PRO A 168 -7.21 -1.57 -2.82
C PRO A 168 -5.99 -2.49 -2.81
N ASP A 169 -6.03 -3.53 -2.00
CA ASP A 169 -4.93 -4.47 -1.83
C ASP A 169 -4.83 -5.46 -3.00
N PHE A 170 -4.67 -4.94 -4.23
CA PHE A 170 -4.28 -5.78 -5.35
C PHE A 170 -2.82 -6.18 -5.18
N GLN A 171 -2.59 -7.47 -5.00
CA GLN A 171 -1.25 -8.02 -4.95
C GLN A 171 -0.61 -7.98 -6.34
N GLY A 172 0.71 -7.78 -6.42
CA GLY A 172 1.45 -7.83 -7.67
C GLY A 172 1.41 -9.21 -8.31
N PRO A 173 1.92 -9.35 -9.55
CA PRO A 173 1.78 -10.58 -10.30
C PRO A 173 2.29 -11.82 -9.57
N PHE A 174 3.47 -11.77 -8.95
CA PHE A 174 4.03 -12.93 -8.27
C PHE A 174 3.31 -13.25 -6.95
N ASP A 175 2.89 -12.24 -6.20
CA ASP A 175 2.12 -12.45 -4.97
C ASP A 175 0.76 -13.10 -5.27
N ALA A 176 0.06 -12.61 -6.29
CA ALA A 176 -1.21 -13.18 -6.70
C ALA A 176 -1.04 -14.61 -7.25
N ALA A 177 0.04 -14.86 -8.00
CA ALA A 177 0.40 -16.19 -8.47
C ALA A 177 0.69 -17.13 -7.30
N HIS A 178 1.49 -16.70 -6.32
CA HIS A 178 1.79 -17.48 -5.12
C HIS A 178 0.52 -17.79 -4.30
N LEU A 179 -0.38 -16.83 -4.12
CA LEU A 179 -1.65 -17.04 -3.40
C LEU A 179 -2.53 -18.09 -4.10
N LEU A 180 -2.57 -18.09 -5.43
CA LEU A 180 -3.35 -19.04 -6.22
C LEU A 180 -2.69 -20.41 -6.34
N TRP A 181 -1.40 -20.45 -6.61
CA TRP A 181 -0.65 -21.69 -6.79
C TRP A 181 -0.41 -22.41 -5.47
N GLY A 182 -0.04 -21.65 -4.45
CA GLY A 182 0.47 -22.16 -3.18
C GLY A 182 1.99 -22.13 -3.13
N ALA A 183 2.54 -22.65 -2.02
CA ALA A 183 3.99 -22.63 -1.77
C ALA A 183 4.81 -23.45 -2.80
N ASP A 184 4.19 -24.38 -3.49
CA ASP A 184 4.85 -25.23 -4.50
C ASP A 184 5.37 -24.40 -5.68
N ILE A 185 4.87 -23.20 -5.94
CA ILE A 185 5.37 -22.29 -6.99
C ILE A 185 6.89 -22.09 -6.91
N TYR A 186 7.47 -22.07 -5.68
CA TYR A 186 8.92 -21.90 -5.51
C TYR A 186 9.74 -23.09 -6.03
N MET A 187 9.14 -24.28 -6.10
CA MET A 187 9.75 -25.47 -6.72
C MET A 187 9.37 -25.57 -8.19
N ASP A 188 8.12 -25.27 -8.51
CA ASP A 188 7.60 -25.37 -9.88
C ASP A 188 8.23 -24.33 -10.84
N ILE A 189 8.86 -23.27 -10.33
CA ILE A 189 9.75 -22.40 -11.12
C ILE A 189 10.87 -23.21 -11.82
N TYR A 190 11.34 -24.30 -11.22
CA TYR A 190 12.36 -25.18 -11.80
C TYR A 190 11.77 -26.34 -12.59
N ASP A 191 10.63 -26.87 -12.14
CA ASP A 191 10.04 -28.09 -12.70
C ASP A 191 9.07 -27.80 -13.87
N GLU A 192 8.39 -26.66 -13.85
CA GLU A 192 7.36 -26.24 -14.81
C GLU A 192 7.52 -24.76 -15.24
N PRO A 193 8.72 -24.29 -15.62
CA PRO A 193 9.00 -22.87 -15.84
C PRO A 193 8.10 -22.24 -16.92
N GLU A 194 7.76 -22.96 -17.99
CA GLU A 194 6.87 -22.46 -19.03
C GLU A 194 5.47 -22.17 -18.50
N LEU A 195 4.93 -23.06 -17.67
CA LEU A 195 3.63 -22.86 -17.04
C LEU A 195 3.64 -21.67 -16.07
N VAL A 196 4.75 -21.49 -15.34
CA VAL A 196 4.92 -20.32 -14.47
C VAL A 196 4.88 -19.04 -15.30
N HIS A 197 5.60 -18.97 -16.41
CA HIS A 197 5.59 -17.82 -17.32
C HIS A 197 4.19 -17.55 -17.89
N GLU A 198 3.49 -18.57 -18.38
CA GLU A 198 2.11 -18.43 -18.88
C GLU A 198 1.16 -17.89 -17.82
N PHE A 199 1.28 -18.39 -16.59
CA PHE A 199 0.43 -17.97 -15.49
C PHE A 199 0.75 -16.55 -15.01
N MET A 200 2.03 -16.18 -14.91
CA MET A 200 2.47 -14.82 -14.57
C MET A 200 1.97 -13.80 -15.60
N ASP A 201 1.97 -14.18 -16.87
CA ASP A 201 1.43 -13.34 -17.94
C ASP A 201 -0.07 -13.12 -17.79
N LEU A 202 -0.83 -14.19 -17.56
CA LEU A 202 -2.27 -14.15 -17.32
C LEU A 202 -2.62 -13.27 -16.09
N ILE A 203 -1.89 -13.41 -14.99
CA ILE A 203 -2.10 -12.59 -13.78
C ILE A 203 -1.83 -11.11 -14.09
N SER A 204 -0.73 -10.82 -14.80
CA SER A 204 -0.36 -9.44 -15.16
C SER A 204 -1.43 -8.78 -16.02
N GLU A 205 -1.94 -9.48 -17.04
CA GLU A 205 -3.04 -8.97 -17.88
C GLU A 205 -4.33 -8.77 -17.08
N THR A 206 -4.64 -9.69 -16.17
CA THR A 206 -5.82 -9.56 -15.28
C THR A 206 -5.69 -8.36 -14.36
N TYR A 207 -4.49 -8.14 -13.79
CA TYR A 207 -4.19 -6.96 -12.97
C TYR A 207 -4.41 -5.67 -13.77
N ILE A 208 -3.82 -5.59 -14.96
CA ILE A 208 -3.88 -4.41 -15.83
C ILE A 208 -5.33 -4.12 -16.24
N ASP A 209 -6.08 -5.12 -16.69
CA ASP A 209 -7.48 -4.96 -17.09
C ASP A 209 -8.35 -4.48 -15.92
N SER A 210 -8.23 -5.16 -14.78
CA SER A 210 -9.01 -4.86 -13.59
C SER A 210 -8.71 -3.47 -13.03
N MET A 211 -7.41 -3.10 -12.94
CA MET A 211 -7.01 -1.82 -12.39
C MET A 211 -7.36 -0.66 -13.33
N LYS A 212 -7.26 -0.83 -14.65
CA LYS A 212 -7.72 0.19 -15.61
C LYS A 212 -9.22 0.50 -15.48
N LYS A 213 -10.03 -0.52 -15.18
CA LYS A 213 -11.46 -0.35 -14.93
C LYS A 213 -11.76 0.28 -13.56
N LEU A 214 -10.90 0.03 -12.57
CA LEU A 214 -11.07 0.55 -11.21
C LEU A 214 -10.59 2.01 -11.05
N LYS A 215 -9.49 2.39 -11.68
CA LYS A 215 -8.87 3.72 -11.56
C LYS A 215 -9.86 4.89 -11.70
N PRO A 216 -10.86 4.89 -12.60
CA PRO A 216 -11.84 5.96 -12.69
C PRO A 216 -12.70 6.17 -11.43
N LEU A 217 -12.77 5.21 -10.51
CA LEU A 217 -13.49 5.33 -9.24
C LEU A 217 -12.62 5.87 -8.11
N LEU A 218 -11.31 5.98 -8.34
CA LEU A 218 -10.35 6.48 -7.36
C LEU A 218 -10.08 7.97 -7.60
N ASN A 219 -9.64 8.65 -6.53
CA ASN A 219 -9.08 10.00 -6.61
C ASN A 219 -7.69 10.03 -5.98
N ASP A 220 -6.93 8.95 -6.19
CA ASP A 220 -5.65 8.67 -5.54
C ASP A 220 -4.45 9.38 -6.16
N GLU A 221 -4.59 10.02 -7.32
CA GLU A 221 -3.48 10.69 -8.00
C GLU A 221 -3.39 12.18 -7.64
N ILE A 222 -2.15 12.64 -7.37
CA ILE A 222 -1.80 14.04 -7.12
C ILE A 222 -0.46 14.33 -7.81
N ASP A 223 -0.47 15.05 -8.94
CA ASP A 223 0.72 15.57 -9.64
C ASP A 223 1.84 14.52 -9.87
N GLY A 224 1.49 13.34 -10.35
CA GLY A 224 2.42 12.25 -10.61
C GLY A 224 2.80 11.43 -9.37
N PHE A 225 1.99 11.52 -8.32
CA PHE A 225 2.06 10.69 -7.14
C PHE A 225 0.73 9.98 -6.90
N ILE A 226 0.77 8.80 -6.33
CA ILE A 226 -0.40 8.09 -5.83
C ILE A 226 -0.45 8.07 -4.32
N CYS A 227 -1.64 8.10 -3.79
CA CYS A 227 -1.91 7.96 -2.36
C CYS A 227 -1.92 6.49 -1.94
N GLN A 228 -1.16 6.13 -0.89
CA GLN A 228 -1.17 4.80 -0.26
C GLN A 228 -0.75 4.93 1.21
N TRP A 229 -1.50 4.32 2.12
CA TRP A 229 -1.15 4.26 3.55
C TRP A 229 -0.70 5.61 4.14
N GLN A 230 -1.47 6.67 3.86
CA GLN A 230 -1.25 8.06 4.28
C GLN A 230 0.00 8.73 3.68
N HIS A 231 0.66 8.06 2.73
CA HIS A 231 1.81 8.58 2.00
C HIS A 231 1.50 8.85 0.53
N LEU A 232 2.34 9.68 -0.07
CA LEU A 232 2.42 9.89 -1.50
C LEU A 232 3.59 9.08 -2.07
N PHE A 233 3.28 8.14 -2.92
CA PHE A 233 4.25 7.32 -3.65
C PHE A 233 4.45 7.89 -5.05
N PRO A 234 5.68 8.08 -5.53
CA PRO A 234 5.90 8.57 -6.88
C PRO A 234 5.43 7.56 -7.92
N GLY A 235 4.77 8.09 -8.98
CA GLY A 235 4.20 7.33 -10.08
C GLY A 235 2.69 7.13 -10.00
N HIS A 236 2.18 6.18 -10.78
CA HIS A 236 0.74 6.03 -11.06
C HIS A 236 0.14 4.74 -10.48
N ILE A 237 0.97 3.83 -9.98
CA ILE A 237 0.57 2.55 -9.41
C ILE A 237 1.53 2.13 -8.30
N LEU A 238 1.04 1.36 -7.32
CA LEU A 238 1.88 0.64 -6.36
C LEU A 238 1.70 -0.86 -6.57
N LEU A 239 2.78 -1.56 -6.92
CA LEU A 239 2.82 -3.02 -6.94
C LEU A 239 3.30 -3.57 -5.60
N ARG A 240 2.78 -4.72 -5.20
CA ARG A 240 3.14 -5.43 -3.98
C ARG A 240 3.77 -6.77 -4.31
N ASN A 241 4.94 -7.05 -3.74
CA ASN A 241 5.74 -8.24 -4.00
C ASN A 241 6.27 -8.86 -2.71
N ASP A 242 5.38 -9.12 -1.76
CA ASP A 242 5.74 -9.66 -0.44
C ASP A 242 6.39 -11.05 -0.56
N SER A 243 5.92 -11.89 -1.47
CA SER A 243 6.43 -13.24 -1.71
C SER A 243 7.82 -13.26 -2.38
N ALA A 244 8.15 -12.19 -3.11
CA ALA A 244 9.42 -12.07 -3.84
C ALA A 244 10.65 -11.96 -2.94
N VAL A 245 10.50 -11.63 -1.66
CA VAL A 245 11.63 -11.61 -0.70
C VAL A 245 12.24 -13.00 -0.47
N ASN A 246 11.54 -14.06 -0.86
CA ASN A 246 11.98 -15.45 -0.69
C ASN A 246 12.74 -16.01 -1.90
N VAL A 247 12.90 -15.25 -2.99
CA VAL A 247 13.54 -15.74 -4.21
C VAL A 247 14.98 -15.24 -4.35
N SER A 248 15.78 -15.98 -5.12
CA SER A 248 17.13 -15.57 -5.49
C SER A 248 17.12 -14.40 -6.49
N PRO A 249 18.24 -13.67 -6.68
CA PRO A 249 18.35 -12.64 -7.70
C PRO A 249 18.01 -13.12 -9.11
N GLY A 250 18.46 -14.30 -9.50
CA GLY A 250 18.18 -14.87 -10.82
C GLY A 250 16.70 -15.19 -11.00
N MET A 251 16.04 -15.77 -10.01
CA MET A 251 14.60 -16.00 -10.04
C MET A 251 13.81 -14.70 -10.12
N TYR A 252 14.23 -13.66 -9.40
CA TYR A 252 13.61 -12.34 -9.49
C TYR A 252 13.71 -11.77 -10.91
N GLU A 253 14.89 -11.82 -11.51
CA GLU A 253 15.13 -11.29 -12.86
C GLU A 253 14.35 -12.03 -13.95
N GLU A 254 14.20 -13.33 -13.82
CA GLU A 254 13.55 -14.18 -14.84
C GLU A 254 12.04 -14.27 -14.67
N PHE A 255 11.55 -14.52 -13.43
CA PHE A 255 10.15 -14.86 -13.20
C PHE A 255 9.30 -13.75 -12.58
N ILE A 256 9.89 -12.66 -12.09
CA ILE A 256 9.13 -11.61 -11.38
C ILE A 256 9.27 -10.28 -12.12
N LYS A 257 10.47 -9.77 -12.28
CA LYS A 257 10.76 -8.45 -12.84
C LYS A 257 10.09 -8.20 -14.21
N PRO A 258 10.05 -9.13 -15.19
CA PRO A 258 9.41 -8.88 -16.48
C PRO A 258 7.91 -8.58 -16.34
N TYR A 259 7.24 -9.22 -15.41
CA TYR A 259 5.80 -9.07 -15.17
C TYR A 259 5.49 -7.81 -14.37
N ASP A 260 6.30 -7.46 -13.39
CA ASP A 260 6.23 -6.17 -12.72
C ASP A 260 6.43 -5.02 -13.71
N GLU A 261 7.45 -5.12 -14.56
CA GLU A 261 7.72 -4.14 -15.62
C GLU A 261 6.54 -4.02 -16.60
N LYS A 262 5.90 -5.14 -16.96
CA LYS A 262 4.71 -5.14 -17.82
C LYS A 262 3.58 -4.33 -17.20
N VAL A 263 3.29 -4.55 -15.93
CA VAL A 263 2.24 -3.80 -15.21
C VAL A 263 2.64 -2.34 -15.03
N LEU A 264 3.86 -2.05 -14.56
CA LEU A 264 4.33 -0.67 -14.37
C LEU A 264 4.24 0.15 -15.68
N LYS A 265 4.70 -0.40 -16.80
CA LYS A 265 4.63 0.25 -18.12
C LYS A 265 3.19 0.55 -18.55
N ALA A 266 2.25 -0.35 -18.25
CA ALA A 266 0.83 -0.16 -18.61
C ALA A 266 0.18 1.04 -17.92
N PHE A 267 0.79 1.54 -16.82
CA PHE A 267 0.33 2.71 -16.06
C PHE A 267 1.30 3.90 -16.12
N GLY A 268 2.41 3.82 -16.86
CA GLY A 268 3.39 4.90 -16.97
C GLY A 268 4.39 4.97 -15.80
N GLY A 269 4.60 3.85 -15.12
CA GLY A 269 5.53 3.72 -14.00
C GLY A 269 4.88 3.88 -12.63
N GLY A 270 5.61 3.49 -11.59
CA GLY A 270 5.07 3.51 -10.23
C GLY A 270 6.08 3.22 -9.15
N SER A 271 5.58 2.73 -8.04
CA SER A 271 6.37 2.33 -6.88
C SER A 271 6.17 0.86 -6.53
N MET A 272 7.11 0.31 -5.77
CA MET A 272 7.07 -1.08 -5.32
C MET A 272 6.91 -1.17 -3.81
N HIS A 273 6.18 -2.19 -3.36
CA HIS A 273 6.13 -2.58 -1.95
C HIS A 273 6.52 -4.05 -1.81
N PHE A 274 7.23 -4.39 -0.74
CA PHE A 274 7.48 -5.76 -0.30
C PHE A 274 7.55 -5.80 1.23
N CYS A 275 7.13 -6.90 1.84
CA CYS A 275 7.22 -7.06 3.29
C CYS A 275 8.57 -7.66 3.68
N GLY A 276 9.34 -6.95 4.52
CA GLY A 276 10.66 -7.39 4.98
C GLY A 276 11.81 -6.79 4.19
N ARG A 277 12.94 -7.50 4.14
CA ARG A 277 14.17 -7.09 3.43
C ARG A 277 14.32 -7.86 2.13
N ALA A 278 14.76 -7.17 1.10
CA ALA A 278 15.02 -7.74 -0.22
C ALA A 278 16.47 -7.50 -0.65
N ASP A 279 17.40 -7.66 0.27
CA ASP A 279 18.83 -7.33 0.11
C ASP A 279 19.45 -7.95 -1.14
N GLN A 280 18.96 -9.13 -1.53
CA GLN A 280 19.48 -9.89 -2.64
C GLN A 280 19.09 -9.31 -4.02
N TRP A 281 17.99 -8.57 -4.14
CA TRP A 281 17.55 -8.06 -5.44
C TRP A 281 17.11 -6.59 -5.43
N VAL A 282 17.04 -5.90 -4.28
CA VAL A 282 16.56 -4.51 -4.17
C VAL A 282 17.33 -3.54 -5.07
N PHE A 283 18.63 -3.75 -5.25
CA PHE A 283 19.46 -2.91 -6.12
C PHE A 283 19.20 -3.16 -7.61
N GLU A 284 18.87 -4.40 -8.00
CA GLU A 284 18.47 -4.73 -9.37
C GLU A 284 17.07 -4.16 -9.68
N MET A 285 16.14 -4.23 -8.73
CA MET A 285 14.85 -3.57 -8.83
C MET A 285 15.00 -2.05 -9.06
N ALA A 286 15.86 -1.41 -8.28
CA ALA A 286 16.06 0.03 -8.34
C ALA A 286 16.69 0.54 -9.67
N LYS A 287 17.26 -0.34 -10.49
CA LYS A 287 17.75 0.00 -11.85
C LYS A 287 16.61 0.20 -12.85
N SER A 288 15.40 -0.26 -12.57
CA SER A 288 14.26 -0.08 -13.45
C SER A 288 13.94 1.39 -13.66
N GLU A 289 13.73 1.79 -14.92
CA GLU A 289 13.29 3.14 -15.28
C GLU A 289 11.81 3.39 -14.97
N ASN A 290 11.03 2.33 -14.70
CA ASN A 290 9.61 2.38 -14.40
C ASN A 290 9.31 2.36 -12.89
N ILE A 291 10.34 2.23 -12.03
CA ILE A 291 10.22 2.25 -10.57
C ILE A 291 10.78 3.56 -10.05
N TYR A 292 9.93 4.37 -9.41
CA TYR A 292 10.29 5.71 -8.95
C TYR A 292 10.52 5.78 -7.44
N GLY A 293 9.96 4.84 -6.70
CA GLY A 293 10.14 4.71 -5.26
C GLY A 293 9.77 3.31 -4.77
N TYR A 294 10.04 3.06 -3.51
CA TYR A 294 9.66 1.79 -2.89
C TYR A 294 9.39 1.94 -1.39
N ASN A 295 8.65 0.98 -0.88
CA ASN A 295 8.34 0.82 0.53
C ASN A 295 8.58 -0.65 0.90
N PHE A 296 8.98 -0.90 2.13
CA PHE A 296 9.02 -2.25 2.66
C PHE A 296 8.32 -2.30 4.00
N GLY A 297 7.47 -3.34 4.16
CA GLY A 297 6.70 -3.55 5.37
C GLY A 297 7.59 -3.84 6.57
N TYR A 298 7.18 -3.34 7.74
CA TYR A 298 7.87 -3.62 8.98
C TYR A 298 7.69 -5.09 9.39
N MET A 299 8.81 -5.76 9.61
CA MET A 299 8.88 -7.11 10.15
C MET A 299 9.61 -7.06 11.49
N PRO A 300 8.93 -7.31 12.63
CA PRO A 300 9.54 -7.18 13.97
C PRO A 300 10.77 -8.06 14.21
N THR A 301 10.94 -9.11 13.41
CA THR A 301 12.09 -10.03 13.47
C THR A 301 13.32 -9.53 12.72
N LEU A 302 13.21 -8.42 11.98
CA LEU A 302 14.28 -7.88 11.16
C LEU A 302 14.72 -6.52 11.72
N GLU A 303 16.03 -6.31 11.79
CA GLU A 303 16.60 -5.00 12.12
C GLU A 303 16.56 -4.09 10.89
N PHE A 304 15.98 -2.91 11.06
CA PHE A 304 15.98 -1.83 10.07
C PHE A 304 16.91 -0.69 10.53
N GLY A 305 16.42 0.35 11.15
CA GLY A 305 17.20 1.43 11.72
C GLY A 305 18.17 2.13 10.75
N GLN A 306 19.05 2.95 11.29
CA GLN A 306 19.96 3.80 10.52
C GLN A 306 20.95 2.99 9.65
N LYS A 307 21.44 1.86 10.13
CA LYS A 307 22.38 1.02 9.37
C LYS A 307 21.78 0.44 8.10
N TYR A 308 20.49 0.11 8.14
CA TYR A 308 19.81 -0.40 6.95
C TYR A 308 19.56 0.69 5.91
N LEU A 309 19.26 1.92 6.33
CA LEU A 309 19.23 3.06 5.40
C LEU A 309 20.60 3.33 4.77
N ASP A 310 21.68 3.18 5.53
CA ASP A 310 23.04 3.28 4.98
C ASP A 310 23.31 2.19 3.92
N PHE A 311 22.87 0.98 4.16
CA PHE A 311 22.95 -0.11 3.19
C PHE A 311 22.16 0.20 1.91
N LEU A 312 20.96 0.77 2.03
CA LEU A 312 20.10 1.11 0.90
C LEU A 312 20.52 2.35 0.12
N LYS A 313 21.53 3.11 0.60
CA LYS A 313 21.95 4.39 0.00
C LYS A 313 22.16 4.32 -1.52
N PRO A 314 22.81 3.30 -2.11
CA PRO A 314 22.97 3.20 -3.57
C PRO A 314 21.64 3.21 -4.33
N SER A 315 20.57 2.65 -3.78
CA SER A 315 19.26 2.60 -4.44
C SER A 315 18.50 3.92 -4.32
N TYR A 316 18.33 4.45 -3.09
CA TYR A 316 17.49 5.65 -2.94
C TYR A 316 18.23 6.94 -3.24
N HIS A 317 19.49 7.06 -2.85
CA HIS A 317 20.24 8.31 -3.04
C HIS A 317 20.83 8.44 -4.44
N ASP A 318 21.57 7.42 -4.90
CA ASP A 318 22.35 7.52 -6.14
C ASP A 318 21.46 7.27 -7.37
N GLN A 319 20.50 6.35 -7.27
CA GLN A 319 19.54 6.06 -8.35
C GLN A 319 18.25 6.90 -8.26
N LYS A 320 18.10 7.74 -7.22
CA LYS A 320 16.91 8.58 -7.02
C LYS A 320 15.59 7.80 -6.95
N ARG A 321 15.59 6.70 -6.20
CA ARG A 321 14.38 5.91 -5.88
C ARG A 321 13.97 6.20 -4.44
N SER A 322 12.94 7.01 -4.24
CA SER A 322 12.55 7.41 -2.87
C SER A 322 12.10 6.21 -2.03
N ILE A 323 12.48 6.21 -0.75
CA ILE A 323 11.95 5.28 0.24
C ILE A 323 10.75 5.95 0.93
N VAL A 324 9.57 5.32 0.82
CA VAL A 324 8.33 5.90 1.33
C VAL A 324 7.88 5.15 2.58
N GLY A 325 7.70 5.87 3.70
CA GLY A 325 7.21 5.31 4.94
C GLY A 325 8.18 4.38 5.66
N TYR A 326 9.48 4.73 5.71
CA TYR A 326 10.48 3.98 6.46
C TYR A 326 10.11 3.91 7.94
N MET A 327 10.00 2.71 8.49
CA MET A 327 9.61 2.51 9.89
C MET A 327 10.78 2.83 10.84
N LEU A 328 10.49 3.66 11.83
CA LEU A 328 11.39 3.94 12.96
C LEU A 328 10.66 3.61 14.26
N GLU A 329 11.39 3.03 15.20
CA GLU A 329 10.92 2.87 16.56
C GLU A 329 11.21 4.14 17.39
N LYS A 330 10.35 4.40 18.39
CA LYS A 330 10.48 5.63 19.20
C LYS A 330 11.83 5.76 19.89
N ASP A 331 12.41 4.66 20.36
CA ASP A 331 13.70 4.63 21.06
C ASP A 331 14.89 4.96 20.14
N GLU A 332 14.76 4.71 18.83
CA GLU A 332 15.80 5.08 17.85
C GLU A 332 15.85 6.60 17.60
N LEU A 333 14.76 7.32 17.82
CA LEU A 333 14.65 8.76 17.50
C LEU A 333 15.67 9.61 18.25
N ALA A 334 16.11 9.17 19.44
CA ALA A 334 17.11 9.91 20.23
C ALA A 334 18.47 10.03 19.50
N THR A 335 18.85 9.02 18.73
CA THR A 335 20.14 8.90 18.05
C THR A 335 20.05 9.00 16.53
N PHE A 336 18.84 8.93 15.96
CA PHE A 336 18.64 8.98 14.52
C PHE A 336 18.96 10.36 13.94
N ASP A 337 19.87 10.40 12.98
CA ASP A 337 20.28 11.63 12.30
C ASP A 337 19.47 11.89 11.03
N PHE A 338 18.34 12.59 11.16
CA PHE A 338 17.51 12.95 10.03
C PHE A 338 18.23 13.81 8.98
N ASN A 339 19.23 14.60 9.37
CA ASN A 339 19.97 15.45 8.44
C ASN A 339 20.88 14.63 7.52
N LYS A 340 21.36 13.48 7.97
CA LYS A 340 22.18 12.56 7.17
C LYS A 340 21.45 12.04 5.94
N TYR A 341 20.14 11.81 6.07
CA TYR A 341 19.30 11.27 4.99
C TYR A 341 18.51 12.36 4.26
N GLY A 342 18.25 13.48 4.93
CA GLY A 342 17.71 14.73 4.39
C GLY A 342 16.41 14.55 3.59
N THR A 343 16.58 14.17 2.34
CA THR A 343 15.49 13.98 1.36
C THR A 343 15.57 12.60 0.70
N GLY A 344 14.51 12.19 0.03
CA GLY A 344 14.42 10.85 -0.58
C GLY A 344 13.86 9.77 0.35
N VAL A 345 13.59 10.11 1.62
CA VAL A 345 13.02 9.19 2.60
C VAL A 345 11.88 9.89 3.34
N THR A 346 10.74 9.23 3.45
CA THR A 346 9.67 9.58 4.39
C THR A 346 9.57 8.51 5.47
N TYR A 347 9.10 8.88 6.66
CA TYR A 347 9.19 8.02 7.83
C TYR A 347 7.81 7.72 8.40
N ASN A 348 7.69 6.55 9.02
CA ASN A 348 6.57 6.14 9.86
C ASN A 348 7.05 5.89 11.29
N VAL A 349 6.30 6.37 12.27
CA VAL A 349 6.52 6.06 13.68
C VAL A 349 5.20 5.70 14.33
N ARG A 350 5.16 4.60 15.06
CA ARG A 350 3.99 4.23 15.84
C ARG A 350 4.02 4.93 17.19
N ALA A 351 2.91 5.59 17.53
CA ALA A 351 2.68 6.17 18.85
C ALA A 351 1.66 5.33 19.65
N LYS A 352 1.63 5.53 20.96
CA LYS A 352 0.66 4.89 21.85
C LYS A 352 -0.68 5.63 21.84
N ASP A 353 -0.60 6.95 21.82
CA ASP A 353 -1.71 7.90 21.87
C ASP A 353 -1.28 9.25 21.30
N LYS A 354 -2.17 10.24 21.35
CA LYS A 354 -1.90 11.60 20.86
C LYS A 354 -0.74 12.28 21.59
N ALA A 355 -0.64 12.14 22.90
CA ALA A 355 0.43 12.80 23.69
C ALA A 355 1.81 12.23 23.30
N ASP A 356 1.87 10.92 23.12
CA ASP A 356 3.06 10.23 22.62
C ASP A 356 3.41 10.63 21.18
N ALA A 357 2.42 10.80 20.31
CA ALA A 357 2.59 11.30 18.95
C ALA A 357 3.18 12.72 18.92
N ASP A 358 2.67 13.63 19.75
CA ASP A 358 3.17 14.98 19.87
C ASP A 358 4.61 15.02 20.42
N GLU A 359 4.99 14.09 21.31
CA GLU A 359 6.36 13.94 21.78
C GLU A 359 7.29 13.43 20.67
N ILE A 360 6.89 12.39 19.94
CA ILE A 360 7.62 11.84 18.79
C ILE A 360 7.91 12.94 17.77
N LEU A 361 6.90 13.70 17.36
CA LEU A 361 7.08 14.79 16.39
C LEU A 361 8.02 15.88 16.91
N ARG A 362 7.97 16.23 18.22
CA ARG A 362 8.93 17.15 18.82
C ARG A 362 10.37 16.63 18.76
N LEU A 363 10.58 15.33 18.97
CA LEU A 363 11.90 14.72 18.86
C LEU A 363 12.42 14.77 17.44
N CYS A 364 11.57 14.48 16.44
CA CYS A 364 11.93 14.50 15.03
C CYS A 364 12.22 15.91 14.50
N TYR A 365 11.47 16.93 14.95
CA TYR A 365 11.53 18.30 14.41
C TYR A 365 12.54 19.23 15.12
N LYS A 366 13.12 18.82 16.23
CA LYS A 366 14.14 19.58 16.95
C LYS A 366 15.56 19.37 16.43
N LYS A 367 15.73 18.47 15.51
CA LYS A 367 17.02 18.10 14.89
C LYS A 367 17.11 18.63 13.47
#